data_9c6d318d8ca4070b48f0e0715d30ba88
#
_entry.id   9c6d318d8ca4070b48f0e0715d30ba88
#
_cell.length_a   1.000
_cell.length_b   1.000
_cell.length_c   1.000
_cell.angle_alpha   90.00
_cell.angle_beta   90.00
_cell.angle_gamma   90.00
#
_symmetry.space_group_name_H-M   'P 1'
#
loop_
_entity.id
_entity.type
_entity.pdbx_description
1 polymer ?
#
loop_
_entity_poly.entity_id
_entity_poly.type
_entity_poly.pdbx_seq_one_letter_code
_entity_poly.pdbx_strand_id
1 'polypeptide(L)'
;MHVTKYTRGTLGHMLGHYDRTKDGLGENVVPERTQLNYNLAVDDQPLKQLDFVHKRLGEVRCLKRKDVNVLCDWVVTMPKDLADEYREPFFKAAYNFFAEKYGHDNVVSAYVHMDEMQPHMHFAFVPVVADRKRDGWKLSAKEAITRVDLQHIHEQMQTQLTQELGVPVNLLNEATIEGNRS
;
A
#
# COMPACT_ATOMS: atom_id res chain seq x y z
N MET A 1 -7.97 6.06 -4.58
CA MET A 1 -7.08 5.36 -3.62
C MET A 1 -7.35 5.82 -2.19
N HIS A 2 -7.03 5.00 -1.19
CA HIS A 2 -7.17 5.32 0.23
C HIS A 2 -6.09 4.60 1.05
N VAL A 3 -5.89 5.03 2.32
CA VAL A 3 -4.92 4.40 3.23
C VAL A 3 -5.61 3.92 4.50
N THR A 4 -5.22 2.74 4.95
CA THR A 4 -5.63 2.16 6.23
C THR A 4 -4.41 1.86 7.11
N LYS A 5 -4.58 1.96 8.41
CA LYS A 5 -3.52 1.74 9.40
C LYS A 5 -3.93 0.58 10.32
N TYR A 6 -3.01 -0.33 10.58
CA TYR A 6 -3.28 -1.58 11.31
C TYR A 6 -2.38 -1.73 12.53
N THR A 7 -2.97 -2.21 13.62
CA THR A 7 -2.25 -2.57 14.83
C THR A 7 -1.72 -4.00 14.77
N ARG A 8 -0.91 -4.41 15.75
CA ARG A 8 -0.41 -5.80 15.84
C ARG A 8 -1.52 -6.85 15.85
N GLY A 9 -2.66 -6.54 16.48
CA GLY A 9 -3.77 -7.48 16.61
C GLY A 9 -4.48 -7.81 15.29
N THR A 10 -4.34 -6.98 14.27
CA THR A 10 -5.00 -7.15 12.96
C THR A 10 -4.06 -7.64 11.86
N LEU A 11 -2.75 -7.75 12.13
CA LEU A 11 -1.75 -8.11 11.13
C LEU A 11 -2.07 -9.43 10.40
N GLY A 12 -2.23 -10.53 11.13
CA GLY A 12 -2.43 -11.84 10.51
C GLY A 12 -3.64 -11.90 9.58
N HIS A 13 -4.71 -11.19 9.95
CA HIS A 13 -5.90 -11.08 9.10
C HIS A 13 -5.60 -10.35 7.77
N MET A 14 -4.92 -9.21 7.86
CA MET A 14 -4.66 -8.39 6.66
C MET A 14 -3.59 -8.98 5.77
N LEU A 15 -2.51 -9.50 6.33
CA LEU A 15 -1.47 -10.15 5.54
C LEU A 15 -2.01 -11.38 4.80
N GLY A 16 -2.88 -12.19 5.45
CA GLY A 16 -3.57 -13.31 4.80
C GLY A 16 -4.62 -12.89 3.77
N HIS A 17 -5.17 -11.67 3.87
CA HIS A 17 -6.01 -11.08 2.81
C HIS A 17 -5.18 -10.74 1.57
N TYR A 18 -3.98 -10.17 1.75
CA TYR A 18 -3.14 -9.78 0.61
C TYR A 18 -2.68 -10.97 -0.22
N ASP A 19 -2.18 -12.03 0.41
CA ASP A 19 -1.67 -13.22 -0.29
C ASP A 19 -2.72 -14.32 -0.50
N ARG A 20 -3.99 -14.06 -0.15
CA ARG A 20 -5.11 -15.01 -0.27
C ARG A 20 -4.93 -16.32 0.50
N THR A 21 -4.09 -16.33 1.55
CA THR A 21 -3.88 -17.51 2.40
C THR A 21 -4.93 -17.65 3.50
N LYS A 22 -5.76 -16.62 3.70
CA LYS A 22 -6.84 -16.66 4.67
C LYS A 22 -8.03 -17.46 4.15
N ASP A 23 -8.59 -18.32 5.01
CA ASP A 23 -9.84 -19.02 4.75
C ASP A 23 -11.02 -18.03 4.60
N GLY A 24 -11.88 -18.28 3.61
CA GLY A 24 -13.03 -17.46 3.30
C GLY A 24 -12.68 -16.25 2.46
N LEU A 25 -12.54 -16.45 1.16
CA LEU A 25 -12.48 -15.37 0.17
C LEU A 25 -13.75 -14.52 0.28
N GLY A 26 -13.60 -13.19 0.19
CA GLY A 26 -14.73 -12.26 0.22
C GLY A 26 -15.72 -12.53 -0.91
N GLU A 27 -16.98 -12.14 -0.75
CA GLU A 27 -18.05 -12.35 -1.75
C GLU A 27 -17.73 -11.79 -3.14
N ASN A 28 -16.82 -10.83 -3.23
CA ASN A 28 -16.41 -10.17 -4.47
C ASN A 28 -15.22 -10.83 -5.17
N VAL A 29 -14.65 -11.88 -4.58
CA VAL A 29 -13.50 -12.59 -5.15
C VAL A 29 -13.95 -13.68 -6.11
N VAL A 30 -13.36 -13.72 -7.29
CA VAL A 30 -13.53 -14.77 -8.31
C VAL A 30 -12.38 -15.77 -8.17
N PRO A 31 -12.58 -16.95 -7.54
CA PRO A 31 -11.48 -17.85 -7.17
C PRO A 31 -10.65 -18.32 -8.37
N GLU A 32 -11.27 -18.49 -9.53
CA GLU A 32 -10.59 -18.93 -10.75
C GLU A 32 -9.55 -17.90 -11.26
N ARG A 33 -9.67 -16.63 -10.81
CA ARG A 33 -8.76 -15.53 -11.18
C ARG A 33 -7.67 -15.29 -10.14
N THR A 34 -7.72 -15.92 -8.97
CA THR A 34 -6.73 -15.70 -7.89
C THR A 34 -5.29 -16.02 -8.33
N GLN A 35 -5.14 -16.97 -9.25
CA GLN A 35 -3.84 -17.29 -9.86
C GLN A 35 -3.23 -16.13 -10.69
N LEU A 36 -4.01 -15.11 -11.01
CA LEU A 36 -3.56 -13.91 -11.74
C LEU A 36 -3.04 -12.82 -10.80
N ASN A 37 -3.23 -12.98 -9.49
CA ASN A 37 -2.70 -12.05 -8.50
C ASN A 37 -1.17 -12.16 -8.45
N TYR A 38 -0.50 -11.04 -8.21
CA TYR A 38 0.96 -11.02 -8.11
C TYR A 38 1.45 -9.97 -7.10
N ASN A 39 2.67 -10.15 -6.60
CA ASN A 39 3.32 -9.24 -5.66
C ASN A 39 4.49 -8.53 -6.32
N LEU A 40 4.43 -7.21 -6.43
CA LEU A 40 5.48 -6.38 -7.03
C LEU A 40 6.72 -6.21 -6.12
N ALA A 41 6.60 -6.51 -4.84
CA ALA A 41 7.67 -6.32 -3.85
C ALA A 41 8.57 -7.57 -3.67
N VAL A 42 8.41 -8.62 -4.45
CA VAL A 42 9.16 -9.89 -4.26
C VAL A 42 10.67 -9.69 -4.31
N ASP A 43 11.16 -8.85 -5.22
CA ASP A 43 12.59 -8.60 -5.38
C ASP A 43 13.15 -7.72 -4.25
N ASP A 44 12.37 -6.76 -3.76
CA ASP A 44 12.76 -5.86 -2.67
C ASP A 44 12.63 -6.55 -1.29
N GLN A 45 11.63 -7.44 -1.14
CA GLN A 45 11.32 -8.09 0.13
C GLN A 45 10.97 -9.58 -0.07
N PRO A 46 11.96 -10.49 0.00
CA PRO A 46 11.77 -11.93 -0.25
C PRO A 46 11.27 -12.74 0.97
N LEU A 47 11.20 -12.13 2.16
CA LEU A 47 10.74 -12.81 3.38
C LEU A 47 9.21 -12.96 3.38
N LYS A 48 8.71 -13.91 4.18
CA LYS A 48 7.26 -13.95 4.49
C LYS A 48 6.83 -12.64 5.15
N GLN A 49 5.68 -12.13 4.79
CA GLN A 49 5.19 -10.81 5.21
C GLN A 49 5.27 -10.61 6.74
N LEU A 50 4.78 -11.57 7.54
CA LEU A 50 4.77 -11.47 8.99
C LEU A 50 6.19 -11.48 9.59
N ASP A 51 7.08 -12.32 9.05
CA ASP A 51 8.48 -12.42 9.50
C ASP A 51 9.21 -11.10 9.23
N PHE A 52 8.98 -10.50 8.05
CA PHE A 52 9.53 -9.19 7.71
C PHE A 52 9.04 -8.09 8.65
N VAL A 53 7.72 -8.03 8.92
CA VAL A 53 7.17 -7.04 9.86
C VAL A 53 7.82 -7.18 11.23
N HIS A 54 7.94 -8.39 11.77
CA HIS A 54 8.57 -8.64 13.07
C HIS A 54 10.04 -8.23 13.07
N LYS A 55 10.78 -8.59 12.03
CA LYS A 55 12.18 -8.18 11.84
C LYS A 55 12.30 -6.66 11.86
N ARG A 56 11.53 -5.97 11.01
CA ARG A 56 11.61 -4.51 10.87
C ARG A 56 11.23 -3.77 12.16
N LEU A 57 10.22 -4.24 12.89
CA LEU A 57 9.85 -3.69 14.21
C LEU A 57 10.95 -3.90 15.28
N GLY A 58 11.77 -4.94 15.15
CA GLY A 58 12.94 -5.17 16.01
C GLY A 58 14.12 -4.22 15.73
N GLU A 59 14.21 -3.68 14.53
CA GLU A 59 15.30 -2.79 14.09
C GLU A 59 15.07 -1.32 14.44
N VAL A 60 13.84 -0.92 14.82
CA VAL A 60 13.46 0.46 15.06
C VAL A 60 12.86 0.67 16.45
N ARG A 61 12.90 1.88 16.96
CA ARG A 61 12.17 2.21 18.19
C ARG A 61 10.67 2.11 17.96
N CYS A 62 10.04 1.24 18.71
CA CYS A 62 8.61 0.99 18.63
C CYS A 62 8.00 0.89 20.03
N LEU A 63 6.92 1.63 20.26
CA LEU A 63 6.14 1.49 21.49
C LEU A 63 5.42 0.15 21.53
N LYS A 64 5.38 -0.49 22.71
CA LYS A 64 4.76 -1.83 22.90
C LYS A 64 3.25 -1.78 23.18
N ARG A 65 2.62 -0.61 23.14
CA ARG A 65 1.17 -0.47 23.36
C ARG A 65 0.35 -1.16 22.26
N LYS A 66 -0.83 -1.65 22.62
CA LYS A 66 -1.73 -2.38 21.71
C LYS A 66 -2.30 -1.50 20.59
N ASP A 67 -2.44 -0.19 20.82
CA ASP A 67 -3.01 0.81 19.91
C ASP A 67 -2.01 1.36 18.88
N VAL A 68 -0.77 0.89 18.91
CA VAL A 68 0.25 1.35 17.96
C VAL A 68 0.03 0.73 16.59
N ASN A 69 -0.14 1.59 15.58
CA ASN A 69 -0.20 1.16 14.18
C ASN A 69 1.19 0.74 13.70
N VAL A 70 1.32 -0.50 13.29
CA VAL A 70 2.58 -1.13 12.88
C VAL A 70 2.65 -1.41 11.38
N LEU A 71 1.52 -1.32 10.70
CA LEU A 71 1.40 -1.51 9.25
C LEU A 71 0.51 -0.39 8.70
N CYS A 72 0.86 0.12 7.52
CA CYS A 72 0.01 0.97 6.70
C CYS A 72 -0.18 0.31 5.35
N ASP A 73 -1.37 0.47 4.77
CA ASP A 73 -1.74 -0.10 3.47
C ASP A 73 -2.40 0.98 2.60
N TRP A 74 -1.79 1.27 1.47
CA TRP A 74 -2.40 2.08 0.43
C TRP A 74 -3.09 1.17 -0.59
N VAL A 75 -4.39 1.37 -0.75
CA VAL A 75 -5.16 0.71 -1.82
C VAL A 75 -5.20 1.63 -3.04
N VAL A 76 -4.64 1.17 -4.14
CA VAL A 76 -4.62 1.89 -5.43
C VAL A 76 -5.43 1.12 -6.44
N THR A 77 -6.59 1.66 -6.81
CA THR A 77 -7.46 1.06 -7.82
C THR A 77 -7.14 1.62 -9.19
N MET A 78 -7.00 0.76 -10.19
CA MET A 78 -6.80 1.18 -11.57
C MET A 78 -8.02 1.95 -12.08
N PRO A 79 -7.84 3.15 -12.71
CA PRO A 79 -8.95 3.87 -13.32
C PRO A 79 -9.65 3.05 -14.40
N LYS A 80 -10.98 3.16 -14.48
CA LYS A 80 -11.80 2.40 -15.46
C LYS A 80 -11.60 2.87 -16.89
N ASP A 81 -11.20 4.12 -17.07
CA ASP A 81 -10.91 4.75 -18.37
C ASP A 81 -9.50 4.49 -18.88
N LEU A 82 -8.65 3.84 -18.08
CA LEU A 82 -7.30 3.45 -18.51
C LEU A 82 -7.36 2.08 -19.21
N ALA A 83 -6.81 2.00 -20.42
CA ALA A 83 -6.82 0.77 -21.21
C ALA A 83 -6.02 -0.36 -20.54
N ASP A 84 -6.43 -1.60 -20.77
CA ASP A 84 -5.87 -2.80 -20.14
C ASP A 84 -4.36 -2.99 -20.38
N GLU A 85 -3.86 -2.52 -21.51
CA GLU A 85 -2.42 -2.57 -21.86
C GLU A 85 -1.53 -1.77 -20.90
N TYR A 86 -2.11 -0.77 -20.20
CA TYR A 86 -1.40 0.03 -19.20
C TYR A 86 -1.45 -0.57 -17.79
N ARG A 87 -2.09 -1.71 -17.58
CA ARG A 87 -2.30 -2.30 -16.25
C ARG A 87 -0.99 -2.57 -15.51
N GLU A 88 -0.07 -3.32 -16.11
CA GLU A 88 1.22 -3.60 -15.49
C GLU A 88 2.07 -2.35 -15.31
N PRO A 89 2.25 -1.48 -16.33
CA PRO A 89 2.94 -0.21 -16.15
C PRO A 89 2.33 0.67 -15.05
N PHE A 90 1.00 0.74 -14.96
CA PHE A 90 0.29 1.50 -13.94
C PHE A 90 0.63 1.04 -12.52
N PHE A 91 0.48 -0.25 -12.23
CA PHE A 91 0.78 -0.77 -10.90
C PHE A 91 2.27 -0.71 -10.57
N LYS A 92 3.16 -0.91 -11.56
CA LYS A 92 4.59 -0.76 -11.37
C LYS A 92 4.98 0.68 -11.03
N ALA A 93 4.43 1.66 -11.74
CA ALA A 93 4.66 3.08 -11.45
C ALA A 93 4.09 3.49 -10.07
N ALA A 94 2.90 3.01 -9.70
CA ALA A 94 2.31 3.23 -8.39
C ALA A 94 3.14 2.60 -7.26
N TYR A 95 3.67 1.39 -7.48
CA TYR A 95 4.62 0.74 -6.57
C TYR A 95 5.87 1.59 -6.35
N ASN A 96 6.52 2.01 -7.43
CA ASN A 96 7.74 2.82 -7.37
C ASN A 96 7.49 4.12 -6.61
N PHE A 97 6.39 4.82 -6.90
CA PHE A 97 6.01 6.04 -6.21
C PHE A 97 5.96 5.87 -4.67
N PHE A 98 5.33 4.81 -4.20
CA PHE A 98 5.22 4.57 -2.76
C PHE A 98 6.51 4.01 -2.15
N ALA A 99 7.23 3.14 -2.86
CA ALA A 99 8.50 2.58 -2.39
C ALA A 99 9.57 3.67 -2.24
N GLU A 100 9.64 4.63 -3.17
CA GLU A 100 10.48 5.82 -3.05
C GLU A 100 10.06 6.72 -1.89
N LYS A 101 8.74 6.94 -1.73
CA LYS A 101 8.21 7.82 -0.67
C LYS A 101 8.42 7.26 0.73
N TYR A 102 8.20 5.97 0.95
CA TYR A 102 8.22 5.35 2.28
C TYR A 102 9.49 4.54 2.56
N GLY A 103 10.33 4.35 1.55
CA GLY A 103 11.58 3.58 1.61
C GLY A 103 11.38 2.10 1.26
N HIS A 104 12.16 1.59 0.31
CA HIS A 104 12.15 0.19 -0.12
C HIS A 104 12.35 -0.77 1.06
N ASP A 105 13.22 -0.42 2.01
CA ASP A 105 13.49 -1.22 3.22
C ASP A 105 12.28 -1.34 4.18
N ASN A 106 11.21 -0.61 3.94
CA ASN A 106 10.00 -0.63 4.76
C ASN A 106 8.83 -1.36 4.08
N VAL A 107 8.96 -1.71 2.80
CA VAL A 107 7.91 -2.39 2.04
C VAL A 107 7.72 -3.80 2.55
N VAL A 108 6.47 -4.16 2.88
CA VAL A 108 6.08 -5.51 3.31
C VAL A 108 5.64 -6.34 2.11
N SER A 109 4.76 -5.78 1.30
CA SER A 109 4.25 -6.41 0.06
C SER A 109 3.53 -5.38 -0.80
N ALA A 110 3.36 -5.70 -2.08
CA ALA A 110 2.56 -4.91 -3.02
C ALA A 110 1.74 -5.85 -3.91
N TYR A 111 0.71 -6.46 -3.31
CA TYR A 111 -0.15 -7.41 -4.02
C TYR A 111 -1.13 -6.69 -4.94
N VAL A 112 -1.08 -7.05 -6.21
CA VAL A 112 -2.08 -6.66 -7.20
C VAL A 112 -3.14 -7.75 -7.27
N HIS A 113 -4.36 -7.40 -6.89
CA HIS A 113 -5.52 -8.28 -6.96
C HIS A 113 -6.21 -8.12 -8.31
N MET A 114 -6.20 -9.21 -9.08
CA MET A 114 -6.87 -9.36 -10.37
C MET A 114 -8.15 -10.18 -10.27
N ASP A 115 -8.42 -10.72 -9.10
CA ASP A 115 -9.53 -11.63 -8.80
C ASP A 115 -10.78 -10.94 -8.25
N GLU A 116 -10.81 -9.62 -8.21
CA GLU A 116 -11.97 -8.81 -7.86
C GLU A 116 -12.49 -8.03 -9.07
N MET A 117 -13.66 -7.35 -8.92
CA MET A 117 -14.30 -6.62 -10.02
C MET A 117 -13.41 -5.54 -10.63
N GLN A 118 -12.65 -4.84 -9.79
CA GLN A 118 -11.76 -3.76 -10.21
C GLN A 118 -10.32 -4.10 -9.78
N PRO A 119 -9.36 -4.21 -10.72
CA PRO A 119 -7.96 -4.42 -10.38
C PRO A 119 -7.43 -3.33 -9.44
N HIS A 120 -6.79 -3.76 -8.36
CA HIS A 120 -6.23 -2.84 -7.38
C HIS A 120 -4.98 -3.43 -6.71
N MET A 121 -4.11 -2.55 -6.24
CA MET A 121 -2.89 -2.91 -5.51
C MET A 121 -3.05 -2.55 -4.03
N HIS A 122 -2.68 -3.48 -3.17
CA HIS A 122 -2.39 -3.25 -1.75
C HIS A 122 -0.90 -3.01 -1.57
N PHE A 123 -0.51 -1.77 -1.33
CA PHE A 123 0.86 -1.42 -0.98
C PHE A 123 1.02 -1.34 0.54
N ALA A 124 1.52 -2.42 1.13
CA ALA A 124 1.69 -2.56 2.58
C ALA A 124 3.12 -2.22 3.00
N PHE A 125 3.28 -1.40 4.04
CA PHE A 125 4.60 -0.99 4.54
C PHE A 125 4.61 -0.75 6.05
N VAL A 126 5.78 -0.92 6.68
CA VAL A 126 6.04 -0.56 8.07
C VAL A 126 6.35 0.95 8.13
N PRO A 127 5.56 1.77 8.86
CA PRO A 127 5.70 3.22 8.83
C PRO A 127 6.88 3.71 9.69
N VAL A 128 8.08 3.57 9.15
CA VAL A 128 9.34 3.96 9.77
C VAL A 128 9.72 5.38 9.35
N VAL A 129 10.11 6.20 10.31
CA VAL A 129 10.57 7.58 10.10
C VAL A 129 11.84 7.85 10.90
N ALA A 130 12.62 8.86 10.48
CA ALA A 130 13.76 9.32 11.28
C ALA A 130 13.29 9.85 12.63
N ASP A 131 13.98 9.50 13.71
CA ASP A 131 13.69 10.04 15.02
C ASP A 131 14.43 11.36 15.23
N ARG A 132 13.71 12.47 15.07
CA ARG A 132 14.28 13.83 15.21
C ARG A 132 14.80 14.18 16.62
N LYS A 133 14.43 13.37 17.63
CA LYS A 133 14.83 13.62 19.03
C LYS A 133 16.01 12.75 19.48
N ARG A 134 16.27 11.67 18.75
CA ARG A 134 17.33 10.70 19.06
C ARG A 134 17.86 10.16 17.74
N ASP A 135 19.12 9.78 17.70
CA ASP A 135 19.70 9.16 16.52
C ASP A 135 18.97 7.85 16.16
N GLY A 136 18.79 7.63 14.84
CA GLY A 136 18.22 6.43 14.28
C GLY A 136 16.73 6.56 13.86
N TRP A 137 16.04 5.44 13.88
CA TRP A 137 14.71 5.28 13.29
C TRP A 137 13.67 4.90 14.34
N LYS A 138 12.42 5.34 14.13
CA LYS A 138 11.27 4.99 14.95
C LYS A 138 10.07 4.65 14.11
N LEU A 139 9.17 3.86 14.68
CA LEU A 139 7.84 3.60 14.14
C LEU A 139 6.89 4.78 14.44
N SER A 140 6.29 5.36 13.41
CA SER A 140 5.28 6.41 13.56
C SER A 140 4.39 6.54 12.33
N ALA A 141 3.25 5.88 12.30
CA ALA A 141 2.27 6.00 11.23
C ALA A 141 1.73 7.44 11.07
N LYS A 142 1.68 8.22 12.16
CA LYS A 142 1.25 9.62 12.13
C LYS A 142 2.25 10.54 11.42
N GLU A 143 3.55 10.26 11.60
CA GLU A 143 4.61 11.06 10.97
C GLU A 143 4.94 10.57 9.55
N ALA A 144 4.76 9.27 9.28
CA ALA A 144 4.94 8.70 7.94
C ALA A 144 3.85 9.15 6.97
N ILE A 145 2.59 9.28 7.46
CA ILE A 145 1.45 9.74 6.67
C ILE A 145 0.84 10.94 7.37
N THR A 146 1.25 12.12 6.94
CA THR A 146 0.80 13.39 7.50
C THR A 146 -0.52 13.85 6.87
N ARG A 147 -1.18 14.85 7.50
CA ARG A 147 -2.35 15.48 6.91
C ARG A 147 -2.04 16.15 5.57
N VAL A 148 -0.85 16.73 5.43
CA VAL A 148 -0.41 17.36 4.17
C VAL A 148 -0.25 16.31 3.07
N ASP A 149 0.34 15.13 3.39
CA ASP A 149 0.41 14.02 2.43
C ASP A 149 -0.99 13.64 1.93
N LEU A 150 -1.94 13.46 2.85
CA LEU A 150 -3.31 13.07 2.50
C LEU A 150 -4.02 14.08 1.60
N GLN A 151 -3.66 15.36 1.67
CA GLN A 151 -4.21 16.41 0.80
C GLN A 151 -3.64 16.39 -0.61
N HIS A 152 -2.40 15.99 -0.80
CA HIS A 152 -1.66 16.16 -2.06
C HIS A 152 -1.25 14.86 -2.76
N ILE A 153 -1.28 13.72 -2.07
CA ILE A 153 -0.71 12.46 -2.59
C ILE A 153 -1.43 11.97 -3.86
N HIS A 154 -2.73 12.21 -3.99
CA HIS A 154 -3.49 11.83 -5.19
C HIS A 154 -2.99 12.59 -6.42
N GLU A 155 -2.84 13.92 -6.28
CA GLU A 155 -2.36 14.79 -7.35
C GLU A 155 -0.91 14.47 -7.72
N GLN A 156 -0.04 14.26 -6.72
CA GLN A 156 1.36 13.90 -6.93
C GLN A 156 1.48 12.58 -7.69
N MET A 157 0.76 11.55 -7.26
CA MET A 157 0.76 10.24 -7.94
C MET A 157 0.18 10.36 -9.34
N GLN A 158 -0.95 11.03 -9.53
CA GLN A 158 -1.55 11.23 -10.85
C GLN A 158 -0.57 11.88 -11.83
N THR A 159 0.14 12.90 -11.38
CA THR A 159 1.14 13.61 -12.19
C THR A 159 2.28 12.66 -12.59
N GLN A 160 2.84 11.92 -11.63
CA GLN A 160 3.93 10.99 -11.91
C GLN A 160 3.49 9.87 -12.85
N LEU A 161 2.35 9.24 -12.59
CA LEU A 161 1.84 8.15 -13.44
C LEU A 161 1.53 8.62 -14.86
N THR A 162 0.97 9.82 -15.02
CA THR A 162 0.72 10.43 -16.34
C THR A 162 2.03 10.63 -17.10
N GLN A 163 3.09 11.08 -16.42
CA GLN A 163 4.41 11.25 -17.03
C GLN A 163 5.04 9.91 -17.42
N GLU A 164 5.01 8.91 -16.52
CA GLU A 164 5.63 7.60 -16.74
C GLU A 164 4.91 6.79 -17.83
N LEU A 165 3.58 6.84 -17.86
CA LEU A 165 2.78 6.08 -18.83
C LEU A 165 2.66 6.80 -20.20
N GLY A 166 2.90 8.11 -20.24
CA GLY A 166 2.74 8.93 -21.45
C GLY A 166 1.28 9.11 -21.90
N VAL A 167 0.30 8.78 -21.03
CA VAL A 167 -1.13 8.94 -21.25
C VAL A 167 -1.80 9.54 -20.01
N PRO A 168 -2.94 10.25 -20.15
CA PRO A 168 -3.64 10.79 -18.98
C PRO A 168 -4.08 9.68 -18.02
N VAL A 169 -3.81 9.86 -16.73
CA VAL A 169 -4.24 8.97 -15.65
C VAL A 169 -5.15 9.75 -14.69
N ASN A 170 -6.39 9.33 -14.52
CA ASN A 170 -7.39 10.01 -13.68
C ASN A 170 -7.57 9.27 -12.35
N LEU A 171 -6.80 9.64 -11.33
CA LEU A 171 -6.96 9.12 -9.96
C LEU A 171 -7.98 9.92 -9.13
N LEU A 172 -8.21 11.18 -9.50
CA LEU A 172 -9.17 12.07 -8.88
C LEU A 172 -10.50 11.94 -9.63
N ASN A 173 -11.47 11.25 -9.04
CA ASN A 173 -12.85 11.23 -9.52
C ASN A 173 -13.73 12.15 -8.64
N GLU A 174 -14.95 12.46 -9.11
CA GLU A 174 -15.90 13.33 -8.40
C GLU A 174 -16.17 12.85 -6.98
N ALA A 175 -16.29 11.54 -6.75
CA ALA A 175 -16.47 10.95 -5.42
C ALA A 175 -15.26 11.17 -4.48
N THR A 176 -14.05 11.26 -5.02
CA THR A 176 -12.83 11.57 -4.25
C THR A 176 -12.78 13.06 -3.89
N ILE A 177 -13.30 13.93 -4.75
CA ILE A 177 -13.38 15.38 -4.54
C ILE A 177 -14.45 15.71 -3.49
N GLU A 178 -15.59 15.01 -3.51
CA GLU A 178 -16.71 15.22 -2.57
C GLU A 178 -16.49 14.56 -1.21
N GLY A 179 -15.82 13.40 -1.15
CA GLY A 179 -15.60 12.62 0.08
C GLY A 179 -14.70 13.27 1.13
N ASN A 180 -14.00 14.34 0.78
CA ASN A 180 -13.14 15.09 1.71
C ASN A 180 -13.85 16.27 2.41
N ARG A 181 -15.16 16.36 2.31
CA ARG A 181 -15.97 17.47 2.90
C ARG A 181 -16.71 17.11 4.19
N SER A 182 -16.47 15.93 4.79
CA SER A 182 -17.04 15.56 6.10
C SER A 182 -16.00 15.59 7.22
#